data_42a8002284272dfa8c55f3f8dd8f6057
#
_entry.id   42a8002284272dfa8c55f3f8dd8f6057
#
_cell.length_a   1.000
_cell.length_b   1.000
_cell.length_c   1.000
_cell.angle_alpha   90.00
_cell.angle_beta   90.00
_cell.angle_gamma   90.00
#
_symmetry.space_group_name_H-M   'P 1'
#
loop_
_entity.id
_entity.type
_entity.pdbx_description
1 polymer ?
#
loop_
_entity_poly.entity_id
_entity_poly.type
_entity_poly.pdbx_seq_one_letter_code
_entity_poly.pdbx_strand_id
1 'polypeptide(L)'
;MNIQAKYRHLGFTLIELLITVLIVAILAAVAYPSYMDSVQKSRRTTARNALLDLASREAKFYSTNNTFTSSMNTDLGYASAGPIAIPDATSHYYDLTITASSATGFTAQAAPVGPQATDGCGTYTIDNLNSKVAAQSNCW
;
A
#
# COMPACT_ATOMS: atom_id res chain seq x y z
N MET A 1 29.59 -12.93 60.52
CA MET A 1 29.37 -11.48 60.39
C MET A 1 28.75 -11.28 59.00
N ASN A 2 27.40 -11.20 58.91
CA ASN A 2 26.68 -11.09 57.61
C ASN A 2 26.47 -9.61 57.28
N ILE A 3 27.19 -9.11 56.25
CA ILE A 3 26.99 -7.76 55.72
C ILE A 3 25.90 -7.85 54.67
N GLN A 4 24.68 -7.53 55.04
CA GLN A 4 23.57 -7.33 54.12
C GLN A 4 23.77 -5.97 53.42
N ALA A 5 24.23 -6.01 52.16
CA ALA A 5 24.27 -4.79 51.34
C ALA A 5 22.85 -4.37 51.01
N LYS A 6 22.37 -3.30 51.62
CA LYS A 6 21.05 -2.67 51.40
C LYS A 6 21.08 -1.93 50.06
N TYR A 7 20.61 -2.55 48.99
CA TYR A 7 20.42 -1.88 47.70
C TYR A 7 19.36 -0.80 47.86
N ARG A 8 19.77 0.48 47.79
CA ARG A 8 18.88 1.62 47.75
C ARG A 8 18.28 1.67 46.35
N HIS A 9 17.02 1.32 46.21
CA HIS A 9 16.25 1.61 44.98
C HIS A 9 16.07 3.12 44.87
N LEU A 10 16.85 3.75 44.01
CA LEU A 10 16.65 5.15 43.62
C LEU A 10 15.44 5.21 42.69
N GLY A 11 14.32 5.73 43.16
CA GLY A 11 13.14 5.98 42.34
C GLY A 11 13.34 7.20 41.43
N PHE A 12 12.68 7.22 40.28
CA PHE A 12 12.65 8.37 39.39
C PHE A 12 12.01 9.57 40.06
N THR A 13 12.56 10.76 39.84
CA THR A 13 11.96 12.01 40.28
C THR A 13 10.83 12.43 39.32
N LEU A 14 9.82 13.15 39.83
CA LEU A 14 8.71 13.65 39.02
C LEU A 14 9.19 14.60 37.90
N ILE A 15 10.22 15.40 38.17
CA ILE A 15 10.80 16.32 37.17
C ILE A 15 11.53 15.56 36.05
N GLU A 16 12.22 14.47 36.37
CA GLU A 16 12.91 13.63 35.37
C GLU A 16 11.91 12.97 34.42
N LEU A 17 10.76 12.51 34.94
CA LEU A 17 9.68 11.96 34.13
C LEU A 17 9.05 13.05 33.25
N LEU A 18 8.84 14.24 33.74
CA LEU A 18 8.33 15.38 32.96
C LEU A 18 9.26 15.74 31.79
N ILE A 19 10.57 15.81 32.05
CA ILE A 19 11.55 16.13 31.00
C ILE A 19 11.62 15.03 29.95
N THR A 20 11.61 13.77 30.35
CA THR A 20 11.63 12.65 29.40
C THR A 20 10.40 12.62 28.51
N VAL A 21 9.21 12.80 29.05
CA VAL A 21 7.96 12.88 28.26
C VAL A 21 7.98 14.07 27.31
N LEU A 22 8.48 15.25 27.74
CA LEU A 22 8.61 16.42 26.88
C LEU A 22 9.52 16.14 25.67
N ILE A 23 10.68 15.53 25.91
CA ILE A 23 11.63 15.20 24.83
C ILE A 23 10.98 14.19 23.85
N VAL A 24 10.34 13.14 24.36
CA VAL A 24 9.67 12.13 23.53
C VAL A 24 8.54 12.76 22.70
N ALA A 25 7.76 13.67 23.28
CA ALA A 25 6.69 14.38 22.58
C ALA A 25 7.22 15.21 21.39
N ILE A 26 8.32 15.94 21.59
CA ILE A 26 8.95 16.74 20.53
C ILE A 26 9.48 15.82 19.40
N LEU A 27 10.15 14.73 19.74
CA LEU A 27 10.67 13.78 18.75
C LEU A 27 9.53 13.10 17.99
N ALA A 28 8.46 12.70 18.67
CA ALA A 28 7.29 12.08 18.05
C ALA A 28 6.57 13.05 17.08
N ALA A 29 6.47 14.33 17.40
CA ALA A 29 5.85 15.33 16.54
C ALA A 29 6.51 15.47 15.16
N VAL A 30 7.82 15.24 15.07
CA VAL A 30 8.58 15.28 13.81
C VAL A 30 8.61 13.89 13.12
N ALA A 31 8.77 12.83 13.91
CA ALA A 31 8.92 11.48 13.39
C ALA A 31 7.62 10.90 12.81
N TYR A 32 6.47 11.20 13.43
CA TYR A 32 5.19 10.63 13.05
C TYR A 32 4.75 10.98 11.61
N PRO A 33 4.74 12.27 11.16
CA PRO A 33 4.38 12.58 9.78
C PRO A 33 5.32 11.95 8.76
N SER A 34 6.62 11.95 9.00
CA SER A 34 7.60 11.30 8.10
C SER A 34 7.38 9.78 7.98
N TYR A 35 7.03 9.12 9.08
CA TYR A 35 6.67 7.71 9.08
C TYR A 35 5.40 7.47 8.23
N MET A 36 4.36 8.26 8.39
CA MET A 36 3.12 8.12 7.62
C MET A 36 3.34 8.32 6.12
N ASP A 37 4.16 9.28 5.71
CA ASP A 37 4.54 9.46 4.30
C ASP A 37 5.26 8.24 3.74
N SER A 38 6.15 7.63 4.51
CA SER A 38 6.87 6.42 4.11
C SER A 38 5.93 5.23 3.95
N VAL A 39 4.95 5.09 4.85
CA VAL A 39 3.90 4.06 4.77
C VAL A 39 3.05 4.25 3.52
N GLN A 40 2.60 5.48 3.21
CA GLN A 40 1.82 5.76 2.01
C GLN A 40 2.61 5.43 0.74
N LYS A 41 3.89 5.80 0.67
CA LYS A 41 4.78 5.46 -0.46
C LYS A 41 4.94 3.94 -0.65
N SER A 42 5.07 3.20 0.44
CA SER A 42 5.13 1.73 0.41
C SER A 42 3.84 1.13 -0.17
N ARG A 43 2.67 1.61 0.27
CA ARG A 43 1.35 1.17 -0.23
C ARG A 43 1.17 1.48 -1.72
N ARG A 44 1.61 2.66 -2.20
CA ARG A 44 1.64 3.02 -3.63
C ARG A 44 2.46 2.02 -4.45
N THR A 45 3.63 1.63 -3.94
CA THR A 45 4.48 0.64 -4.61
C THR A 45 3.79 -0.71 -4.73
N THR A 46 3.08 -1.14 -3.69
CA THR A 46 2.31 -2.40 -3.70
C THR A 46 1.19 -2.33 -4.76
N ALA A 47 0.45 -1.23 -4.87
CA ALA A 47 -0.58 -1.04 -5.89
C ALA A 47 -0.03 -1.07 -7.32
N ARG A 48 1.09 -0.36 -7.57
CA ARG A 48 1.77 -0.38 -8.87
C ARG A 48 2.25 -1.77 -9.26
N ASN A 49 2.83 -2.53 -8.32
CA ASN A 49 3.27 -3.89 -8.57
C ASN A 49 2.09 -4.82 -8.88
N ALA A 50 0.95 -4.65 -8.21
CA ALA A 50 -0.25 -5.42 -8.51
C ALA A 50 -0.81 -5.12 -9.91
N LEU A 51 -0.78 -3.86 -10.35
CA LEU A 51 -1.15 -3.49 -11.73
C LEU A 51 -0.20 -4.08 -12.78
N LEU A 52 1.09 -4.08 -12.51
CA LEU A 52 2.08 -4.69 -13.41
C LEU A 52 1.93 -6.22 -13.49
N ASP A 53 1.62 -6.89 -12.36
CA ASP A 53 1.30 -8.31 -12.34
C ASP A 53 0.03 -8.59 -13.17
N LEU A 54 -1.02 -7.80 -12.99
CA LEU A 54 -2.25 -7.92 -13.77
C LEU A 54 -1.97 -7.75 -15.28
N ALA A 55 -1.22 -6.73 -15.67
CA ALA A 55 -0.84 -6.50 -17.06
C ALA A 55 -0.04 -7.68 -17.65
N SER A 56 0.84 -8.29 -16.85
CA SER A 56 1.57 -9.49 -17.24
C SER A 56 0.65 -10.70 -17.46
N ARG A 57 -0.34 -10.89 -16.60
CA ARG A 57 -1.35 -11.96 -16.73
C ARG A 57 -2.23 -11.75 -17.96
N GLU A 58 -2.66 -10.52 -18.23
CA GLU A 58 -3.38 -10.15 -19.45
C GLU A 58 -2.56 -10.42 -20.72
N ALA A 59 -1.29 -10.05 -20.73
CA ALA A 59 -0.40 -10.34 -21.86
C ALA A 59 -0.23 -11.84 -22.09
N LYS A 60 -0.14 -12.64 -21.03
CA LYS A 60 -0.10 -14.10 -21.11
C LYS A 60 -1.42 -14.66 -21.65
N PHE A 61 -2.55 -14.19 -21.17
CA PHE A 61 -3.87 -14.61 -21.66
C PHE A 61 -4.04 -14.27 -23.15
N TYR A 62 -3.66 -13.05 -23.55
CA TYR A 62 -3.70 -12.59 -24.93
C TYR A 62 -2.86 -13.47 -25.87
N SER A 63 -1.69 -13.94 -25.43
CA SER A 63 -0.80 -14.77 -26.24
C SER A 63 -1.42 -16.11 -26.66
N THR A 64 -2.41 -16.60 -25.93
CA THR A 64 -3.10 -17.87 -26.20
C THR A 64 -4.49 -17.68 -26.80
N ASN A 65 -5.16 -16.57 -26.51
CA ASN A 65 -6.56 -16.37 -26.87
C ASN A 65 -6.78 -15.26 -27.93
N ASN A 66 -5.76 -14.47 -28.27
CA ASN A 66 -5.84 -13.29 -29.18
C ASN A 66 -6.90 -12.27 -28.75
N THR A 67 -7.18 -12.18 -27.47
CA THR A 67 -8.11 -11.21 -26.87
C THR A 67 -7.72 -10.97 -25.43
N PHE A 68 -8.07 -9.81 -24.88
CA PHE A 68 -7.98 -9.52 -23.45
C PHE A 68 -9.27 -9.90 -22.74
N THR A 69 -9.23 -10.05 -21.41
CA THR A 69 -10.39 -10.50 -20.63
C THR A 69 -10.73 -9.53 -19.51
N SER A 70 -12.00 -9.52 -19.06
CA SER A 70 -12.41 -8.91 -17.79
C SER A 70 -12.54 -9.91 -16.65
N SER A 71 -12.38 -11.21 -16.94
CA SER A 71 -12.58 -12.30 -15.98
C SER A 71 -11.34 -12.51 -15.12
N MET A 72 -11.24 -11.78 -14.03
CA MET A 72 -10.05 -11.83 -13.16
C MET A 72 -9.85 -13.21 -12.52
N ASN A 73 -10.92 -13.91 -12.12
CA ASN A 73 -10.81 -15.21 -11.43
C ASN A 73 -10.60 -16.38 -12.39
N THR A 74 -11.41 -16.51 -13.44
CA THR A 74 -11.37 -17.70 -14.31
C THR A 74 -10.19 -17.66 -15.27
N ASP A 75 -9.87 -16.50 -15.81
CA ASP A 75 -8.91 -16.35 -16.90
C ASP A 75 -7.53 -15.89 -16.42
N LEU A 76 -7.49 -15.01 -15.42
CA LEU A 76 -6.25 -14.44 -14.90
C LEU A 76 -5.77 -15.09 -13.59
N GLY A 77 -6.57 -15.99 -13.00
CA GLY A 77 -6.20 -16.77 -11.81
C GLY A 77 -6.19 -15.98 -10.51
N TYR A 78 -7.01 -14.94 -10.39
CA TYR A 78 -7.27 -14.29 -9.11
C TYR A 78 -8.32 -15.05 -8.28
N ALA A 79 -8.35 -14.81 -6.97
CA ALA A 79 -9.25 -15.51 -6.05
C ALA A 79 -10.73 -15.13 -6.24
N SER A 80 -11.03 -13.96 -6.82
CA SER A 80 -12.39 -13.47 -7.07
C SER A 80 -12.50 -12.78 -8.42
N ALA A 81 -13.74 -12.52 -8.86
CA ALA A 81 -14.01 -11.80 -10.11
C ALA A 81 -13.64 -10.29 -10.04
N GLY A 82 -13.26 -9.80 -8.87
CA GLY A 82 -12.91 -8.40 -8.60
C GLY A 82 -14.04 -7.67 -7.84
N PRO A 83 -13.71 -6.53 -7.22
CA PRO A 83 -12.36 -5.96 -7.01
C PRO A 83 -11.45 -6.86 -6.19
N ILE A 84 -10.16 -6.86 -6.50
CA ILE A 84 -9.16 -7.59 -5.70
C ILE A 84 -8.57 -6.63 -4.69
N ALA A 85 -8.72 -6.96 -3.40
CA ALA A 85 -8.14 -6.20 -2.29
C ALA A 85 -6.61 -6.28 -2.29
N ILE A 86 -5.93 -5.15 -2.28
CA ILE A 86 -4.47 -5.06 -2.30
C ILE A 86 -3.96 -4.42 -1.00
N PRO A 87 -3.00 -5.08 -0.32
CA PRO A 87 -2.33 -6.35 -0.66
C PRO A 87 -3.21 -7.58 -0.44
N ASP A 88 -4.17 -7.56 0.46
CA ASP A 88 -5.08 -8.66 0.81
C ASP A 88 -6.37 -8.13 1.48
N ALA A 89 -7.33 -8.99 1.73
CA ALA A 89 -8.63 -8.61 2.33
C ALA A 89 -8.52 -8.04 3.77
N THR A 90 -7.43 -8.35 4.49
CA THR A 90 -7.21 -7.90 5.87
C THR A 90 -6.52 -6.54 5.91
N SER A 91 -5.56 -6.31 5.00
CA SER A 91 -4.76 -5.08 4.89
C SER A 91 -5.08 -4.34 3.59
N HIS A 92 -6.31 -3.90 3.46
CA HIS A 92 -6.89 -3.37 2.23
C HIS A 92 -6.64 -1.87 2.07
N TYR A 93 -5.87 -1.49 1.05
CA TYR A 93 -5.53 -0.09 0.74
C TYR A 93 -5.87 0.32 -0.68
N TYR A 94 -6.01 -0.63 -1.60
CA TYR A 94 -6.39 -0.41 -2.99
C TYR A 94 -7.31 -1.53 -3.49
N ASP A 95 -8.22 -1.16 -4.37
CA ASP A 95 -9.06 -2.07 -5.16
C ASP A 95 -8.49 -2.20 -6.57
N LEU A 96 -8.06 -3.40 -6.95
CA LEU A 96 -7.57 -3.71 -8.29
C LEU A 96 -8.72 -4.23 -9.14
N THR A 97 -8.95 -3.59 -10.29
CA THR A 97 -10.04 -3.95 -11.23
C THR A 97 -9.61 -3.77 -12.67
N ILE A 98 -10.23 -4.54 -13.58
CA ILE A 98 -10.21 -4.27 -15.01
C ILE A 98 -11.44 -3.43 -15.34
N THR A 99 -11.24 -2.24 -15.87
CA THR A 99 -12.31 -1.29 -16.20
C THR A 99 -12.82 -1.42 -17.63
N ALA A 100 -11.97 -1.91 -18.52
CA ALA A 100 -12.32 -2.21 -19.91
C ALA A 100 -11.46 -3.36 -20.45
N SER A 101 -12.06 -4.21 -21.28
CA SER A 101 -11.34 -5.24 -22.05
C SER A 101 -12.01 -5.48 -23.39
N SER A 102 -11.22 -5.80 -24.40
CA SER A 102 -11.64 -6.08 -25.78
C SER A 102 -10.62 -6.97 -26.49
N ALA A 103 -10.87 -7.32 -27.76
CA ALA A 103 -9.90 -8.04 -28.56
C ALA A 103 -8.58 -7.25 -28.79
N THR A 104 -8.60 -5.92 -28.68
CA THR A 104 -7.45 -5.09 -29.04
C THR A 104 -6.80 -4.36 -27.85
N GLY A 105 -7.41 -4.40 -26.67
CA GLY A 105 -6.85 -3.69 -25.51
C GLY A 105 -7.58 -3.96 -24.22
N PHE A 106 -6.92 -3.64 -23.12
CA PHE A 106 -7.52 -3.59 -21.80
C PHE A 106 -7.11 -2.30 -21.07
N THR A 107 -7.86 -1.95 -20.06
CA THR A 107 -7.51 -0.93 -19.07
C THR A 107 -7.78 -1.48 -17.68
N ALA A 108 -6.80 -1.38 -16.82
CA ALA A 108 -6.90 -1.79 -15.41
C ALA A 108 -6.59 -0.62 -14.50
N GLN A 109 -7.15 -0.64 -13.30
CA GLN A 109 -6.91 0.38 -12.28
C GLN A 109 -6.69 -0.22 -10.90
N ALA A 110 -5.97 0.52 -10.07
CA ALA A 110 -5.88 0.35 -8.63
C ALA A 110 -6.41 1.63 -7.97
N ALA A 111 -7.62 1.55 -7.43
CA ALA A 111 -8.29 2.67 -6.79
C ALA A 111 -7.99 2.67 -5.29
N PRO A 112 -7.54 3.80 -4.68
CA PRO A 112 -7.24 3.86 -3.27
C PRO A 112 -8.51 3.80 -2.42
N VAL A 113 -8.46 3.04 -1.31
CA VAL A 113 -9.57 2.85 -0.37
C VAL A 113 -9.12 2.99 1.08
N GLY A 114 -10.06 3.14 1.99
CA GLY A 114 -9.80 3.24 3.42
C GLY A 114 -8.79 4.32 3.77
N PRO A 115 -7.75 4.02 4.55
CA PRO A 115 -6.72 5.01 4.95
C PRO A 115 -5.93 5.61 3.79
N GLN A 116 -5.98 5.00 2.59
CA GLN A 116 -5.28 5.49 1.39
C GLN A 116 -6.18 6.37 0.50
N ALA A 117 -7.47 6.46 0.76
CA ALA A 117 -8.43 7.19 -0.07
C ALA A 117 -8.11 8.69 -0.24
N THR A 118 -7.41 9.29 0.74
CA THR A 118 -6.98 10.70 0.70
C THR A 118 -5.59 10.91 0.10
N ASP A 119 -4.98 9.85 -0.47
CA ASP A 119 -3.67 9.95 -1.08
C ASP A 119 -3.69 10.81 -2.35
N GLY A 120 -2.81 11.82 -2.42
CA GLY A 120 -2.71 12.75 -3.53
C GLY A 120 -2.36 12.10 -4.89
N CYS A 121 -1.85 10.86 -4.91
CA CYS A 121 -1.61 10.11 -6.14
C CYS A 121 -2.88 9.50 -6.75
N GLY A 122 -3.97 9.38 -5.98
CA GLY A 122 -5.26 8.89 -6.45
C GLY A 122 -5.21 7.49 -7.07
N THR A 123 -6.05 7.27 -8.06
CA THR A 123 -6.15 6.01 -8.79
C THR A 123 -5.00 5.85 -9.78
N TYR A 124 -4.38 4.68 -9.75
CA TYR A 124 -3.38 4.26 -10.75
C TYR A 124 -4.07 3.49 -11.85
N THR A 125 -3.73 3.77 -13.10
CA THR A 125 -4.21 3.01 -14.27
C THR A 125 -3.07 2.53 -15.15
N ILE A 126 -3.29 1.42 -15.84
CA ILE A 126 -2.39 0.87 -16.85
C ILE A 126 -3.23 0.29 -18.00
N ASP A 127 -2.72 0.37 -19.23
CA ASP A 127 -3.34 -0.23 -20.40
C ASP A 127 -2.40 -1.23 -21.10
N ASN A 128 -2.89 -1.86 -22.17
CA ASN A 128 -2.15 -2.82 -22.98
C ASN A 128 -0.94 -2.22 -23.72
N LEU A 129 -0.87 -0.89 -23.86
CA LEU A 129 0.28 -0.18 -24.43
C LEU A 129 1.30 0.22 -23.35
N ASN A 130 1.10 -0.23 -22.10
CA ASN A 130 1.90 0.14 -20.94
C ASN A 130 1.85 1.65 -20.64
N SER A 131 0.77 2.33 -21.04
CA SER A 131 0.49 3.70 -20.62
C SER A 131 0.11 3.71 -19.15
N LYS A 132 0.80 4.52 -18.37
CA LYS A 132 0.72 4.58 -16.91
C LYS A 132 0.23 5.95 -16.49
N VAL A 133 -0.94 6.01 -15.84
CA VAL A 133 -1.54 7.26 -15.40
C VAL A 133 -1.83 7.22 -13.90
N ALA A 134 -1.67 8.36 -13.24
CA ALA A 134 -2.08 8.63 -11.88
C ALA A 134 -2.52 10.10 -11.79
N ALA A 135 -3.06 10.54 -10.65
CA ALA A 135 -3.49 11.93 -10.49
C ALA A 135 -2.32 12.95 -10.64
N GLN A 136 -1.09 12.52 -10.35
CA GLN A 136 0.11 13.35 -10.50
C GLN A 136 1.18 12.58 -11.28
N SER A 137 1.95 13.27 -12.12
CA SER A 137 2.96 12.67 -12.99
C SER A 137 4.13 12.01 -12.26
N ASN A 138 4.39 12.41 -11.01
CA ASN A 138 5.47 11.86 -10.18
C ASN A 138 5.04 10.65 -9.33
N CYS A 139 3.85 10.11 -9.54
CA CYS A 139 3.31 9.01 -8.75
C CYS A 139 3.65 7.62 -9.30
N TRP A 140 3.99 7.52 -10.59
CA TRP A 140 4.42 6.25 -11.21
C TRP A 140 5.92 6.04 -11.13
#